data_f40057124ea0d76a9b42f874413c6ba6
#
_entry.id   f40057124ea0d76a9b42f874413c6ba6
#
_cell.length_a   1.000
_cell.length_b   1.000
_cell.length_c   1.000
_cell.angle_alpha   90.00
_cell.angle_beta   90.00
_cell.angle_gamma   90.00
#
_symmetry.space_group_name_H-M   'P 1'
#
loop_
_entity.id
_entity.type
_entity.pdbx_description
1 polymer ?
#
loop_
_entity_poly.entity_id
_entity_poly.type
_entity_poly.pdbx_seq_one_letter_code
_entity_poly.pdbx_strand_id
1 'polypeptide(L)'
;MKSILQNIMRENKQFEQQESESCESVIDDRSCDNRRNFLKKTALGGISLSAFMAMPIEDTVAQSTSKVSRASSPSDLKITDMRCVTIDNGTSFTNARNVIIRVDTNQGIYGLGEVRDGADKRYALFLKSRILGKNPCNVEMIFKIIKQHGGHGRKGGGVSAVEMAMWDIIGKVYNVPVWQLLGGRYRDKIRLYAYIPQHNSADMDVEKFKADCKLRMEDQGFTWLKMHPGVHAYYKVPGAIVNSKYVIGFNEPNLDDYLSYQNTRHGLSAIQITDKGLDILSSYVGTIRDVVGYDIPLSGDHFGHFDLNNCIRVANALEKYRLASMEDFVPWDCTDQLKMITDSINSPTITGEDIYLKEEFKKLCDLHAVDIVHPDMGSAGGILETKKIGDYAEESDMGMKMHFAGTPVSFMANVHCAAATQNILALEVPNQVVDNPWWPKLVKMVGKQPLYTKGFANVPLDAPGLGVELNEDEMKRHLHAEDKSYFAPTPEWNEKRSHDRLWS
;
A
#
# COMPACT_ATOMS: atom_id res chain seq x y z
N MET A 1 -4.15 37.51 32.84
CA MET A 1 -5.08 36.63 32.09
C MET A 1 -6.47 37.23 31.93
N LYS A 2 -7.16 37.69 32.99
CA LYS A 2 -8.51 38.29 32.84
C LYS A 2 -8.57 39.56 31.95
N SER A 3 -7.54 40.40 31.92
CA SER A 3 -7.50 41.59 31.06
C SER A 3 -7.31 41.30 29.58
N ILE A 4 -6.59 40.24 29.24
CA ILE A 4 -6.36 39.80 27.84
C ILE A 4 -7.64 39.23 27.25
N LEU A 5 -8.37 38.42 28.01
CA LEU A 5 -9.68 37.86 27.59
C LEU A 5 -10.73 38.97 27.39
N GLN A 6 -10.72 40.01 28.23
CA GLN A 6 -11.65 41.14 28.07
C GLN A 6 -11.31 41.98 26.83
N ASN A 7 -10.03 42.13 26.47
CA ASN A 7 -9.65 42.81 25.23
C ASN A 7 -10.02 42.03 23.99
N ILE A 8 -9.80 40.73 23.98
CA ILE A 8 -10.19 39.83 22.86
C ILE A 8 -11.71 39.86 22.67
N MET A 9 -12.48 39.83 23.75
CA MET A 9 -13.94 39.93 23.64
C MET A 9 -14.43 41.29 23.15
N ARG A 10 -13.68 42.38 23.40
CA ARG A 10 -14.00 43.72 22.92
C ARG A 10 -13.65 43.92 21.45
N GLU A 11 -12.54 43.35 21.01
CA GLU A 11 -12.14 43.32 19.60
C GLU A 11 -13.09 42.51 18.74
N ASN A 12 -13.52 41.31 19.21
CA ASN A 12 -14.52 40.48 18.49
C ASN A 12 -15.87 41.20 18.36
N LYS A 13 -16.33 41.92 19.38
CA LYS A 13 -17.56 42.71 19.27
C LYS A 13 -17.45 43.91 18.32
N GLN A 14 -16.26 44.51 18.20
CA GLN A 14 -16.03 45.58 17.22
C GLN A 14 -15.97 45.02 15.78
N PHE A 15 -15.41 43.81 15.62
CA PHE A 15 -15.41 43.13 14.32
C PHE A 15 -16.82 42.76 13.85
N GLU A 16 -17.67 42.20 14.74
CA GLU A 16 -19.08 41.87 14.45
C GLU A 16 -19.90 43.10 14.11
N GLN A 17 -19.64 44.26 14.75
CA GLN A 17 -20.29 45.51 14.39
C GLN A 17 -19.83 46.09 13.06
N GLN A 18 -18.53 45.98 12.70
CA GLN A 18 -18.05 46.40 11.40
C GLN A 18 -18.54 45.51 10.23
N GLU A 19 -18.69 44.20 10.45
CA GLU A 19 -19.30 43.31 9.44
C GLU A 19 -20.80 43.63 9.24
N SER A 20 -21.52 44.00 10.28
CA SER A 20 -22.94 44.36 10.14
C SER A 20 -23.16 45.69 9.40
N GLU A 21 -22.25 46.67 9.61
CA GLU A 21 -22.31 47.97 8.91
C GLU A 21 -21.81 47.90 7.45
N SER A 22 -20.87 46.98 7.12
CA SER A 22 -20.42 46.75 5.76
C SER A 22 -21.40 45.96 4.88
N CYS A 23 -22.30 45.17 5.50
CA CYS A 23 -23.35 44.43 4.76
C CYS A 23 -24.57 45.30 4.38
N GLU A 24 -24.75 46.48 4.96
CA GLU A 24 -25.89 47.35 4.58
C GLU A 24 -25.66 48.21 3.34
N SER A 25 -24.42 48.31 2.81
CA SER A 25 -24.07 49.23 1.71
C SER A 25 -23.91 48.58 0.32
N VAL A 26 -24.07 47.26 0.17
CA VAL A 26 -24.03 46.58 -1.15
C VAL A 26 -25.11 45.50 -1.24
N ILE A 27 -26.37 45.91 -1.35
CA ILE A 27 -27.45 45.00 -1.76
C ILE A 27 -27.94 45.46 -3.13
N ASP A 28 -27.43 44.78 -4.17
CA ASP A 28 -28.02 44.81 -5.51
C ASP A 28 -29.38 44.09 -5.47
N ASP A 29 -30.42 44.75 -5.95
CA ASP A 29 -31.87 44.42 -5.85
C ASP A 29 -32.27 43.06 -6.47
N ARG A 30 -31.31 42.29 -7.03
CA ARG A 30 -31.56 40.97 -7.64
C ARG A 30 -31.42 39.76 -6.70
N SER A 31 -30.93 39.94 -5.51
CA SER A 31 -30.77 38.84 -4.54
C SER A 31 -32.00 38.66 -3.62
N CYS A 32 -32.87 39.65 -3.52
CA CYS A 32 -34.08 39.57 -2.71
C CYS A 32 -35.16 38.66 -3.29
N ASP A 33 -35.23 38.49 -4.59
CA ASP A 33 -36.27 37.66 -5.22
C ASP A 33 -36.06 36.14 -5.00
N ASN A 34 -34.81 35.69 -4.89
CA ASN A 34 -34.52 34.28 -4.65
C ASN A 34 -34.82 33.82 -3.21
N ARG A 35 -34.68 34.68 -2.21
CA ARG A 35 -35.01 34.35 -0.80
C ARG A 35 -36.53 34.32 -0.56
N ARG A 36 -37.28 35.25 -1.17
CA ARG A 36 -38.76 35.22 -1.11
C ARG A 36 -39.35 34.01 -1.83
N ASN A 37 -38.79 33.60 -2.95
CA ASN A 37 -39.21 32.41 -3.68
C ASN A 37 -38.83 31.10 -2.99
N PHE A 38 -37.73 31.06 -2.28
CA PHE A 38 -37.34 29.93 -1.42
C PHE A 38 -38.30 29.79 -0.22
N LEU A 39 -38.60 30.90 0.45
CA LEU A 39 -39.55 30.90 1.57
C LEU A 39 -41.00 30.59 1.14
N LYS A 40 -41.42 30.97 -0.06
CA LYS A 40 -42.74 30.59 -0.62
C LYS A 40 -42.82 29.12 -1.00
N LYS A 41 -41.74 28.50 -1.45
CA LYS A 41 -41.67 27.06 -1.76
C LYS A 41 -41.62 26.19 -0.50
N THR A 42 -41.04 26.66 0.59
CA THR A 42 -41.05 25.96 1.89
C THR A 42 -42.38 26.08 2.62
N ALA A 43 -43.17 27.16 2.39
CA ALA A 43 -44.50 27.33 2.98
C ALA A 43 -45.57 26.41 2.36
N LEU A 44 -45.36 25.86 1.17
CA LEU A 44 -46.25 24.88 0.51
C LEU A 44 -45.97 23.42 0.92
N GLY A 45 -44.94 23.17 1.71
CA GLY A 45 -44.55 21.85 2.21
C GLY A 45 -45.04 21.50 3.63
N GLY A 46 -45.97 22.22 4.18
CA GLY A 46 -46.79 21.75 5.32
C GLY A 46 -46.16 21.79 6.72
N ILE A 47 -45.00 22.45 6.92
CA ILE A 47 -44.48 22.73 8.28
C ILE A 47 -44.22 24.23 8.38
N SER A 48 -44.99 24.96 9.18
CA SER A 48 -44.77 26.39 9.39
C SER A 48 -43.41 26.60 10.08
N LEU A 49 -42.64 27.58 9.61
CA LEU A 49 -41.35 27.97 10.20
C LEU A 49 -41.47 28.26 11.70
N SER A 50 -42.66 28.68 12.15
CA SER A 50 -43.00 28.89 13.56
C SER A 50 -43.06 27.60 14.38
N ALA A 51 -43.47 26.47 13.80
CA ALA A 51 -43.44 25.17 14.48
C ALA A 51 -42.04 24.63 14.64
N PHE A 52 -41.15 24.90 13.66
CA PHE A 52 -39.75 24.52 13.73
C PHE A 52 -38.95 25.31 14.77
N MET A 53 -39.29 26.60 14.95
CA MET A 53 -38.64 27.45 15.97
C MET A 53 -39.16 27.19 17.41
N ALA A 54 -40.26 26.48 17.57
CA ALA A 54 -40.83 26.14 18.87
C ALA A 54 -40.40 24.75 19.39
N MET A 55 -39.69 23.96 18.61
CA MET A 55 -39.19 22.67 19.05
C MET A 55 -37.88 22.83 19.85
N PRO A 56 -37.68 22.08 20.94
CA PRO A 56 -36.40 21.98 21.61
C PRO A 56 -35.32 21.60 20.60
N ILE A 57 -34.10 22.19 20.74
CA ILE A 57 -32.97 21.92 19.84
C ILE A 57 -32.70 20.41 19.75
N GLU A 58 -32.84 19.70 20.86
CA GLU A 58 -32.69 18.25 20.96
C GLU A 58 -33.68 17.47 20.07
N ASP A 59 -34.94 17.88 20.04
CA ASP A 59 -35.96 17.26 19.18
C ASP A 59 -35.75 17.59 17.71
N THR A 60 -35.27 18.77 17.41
CA THR A 60 -34.92 19.19 16.03
C THR A 60 -33.70 18.41 15.51
N VAL A 61 -32.67 18.23 16.34
CA VAL A 61 -31.49 17.39 16.03
C VAL A 61 -31.90 15.92 15.90
N ALA A 62 -32.72 15.40 16.81
CA ALA A 62 -33.24 14.03 16.75
C ALA A 62 -34.07 13.78 15.49
N GLN A 63 -34.91 14.73 15.09
CA GLN A 63 -35.76 14.65 13.89
C GLN A 63 -34.94 14.78 12.59
N SER A 64 -33.92 15.62 12.56
CA SER A 64 -33.01 15.74 11.43
C SER A 64 -32.09 14.52 11.31
N THR A 65 -31.60 13.97 12.42
CA THR A 65 -30.80 12.75 12.44
C THR A 65 -31.59 11.48 12.16
N SER A 66 -32.89 11.43 12.49
CA SER A 66 -33.77 10.29 12.14
C SER A 66 -34.03 10.18 10.62
N LYS A 67 -33.88 11.28 9.88
CA LYS A 67 -34.03 11.32 8.41
C LYS A 67 -32.72 10.96 7.68
N VAL A 68 -31.57 10.87 8.36
CA VAL A 68 -30.34 10.39 7.80
C VAL A 68 -30.45 8.87 7.74
N SER A 69 -30.57 8.33 6.53
CA SER A 69 -30.50 6.88 6.29
C SER A 69 -29.16 6.36 6.78
N ARG A 70 -29.12 5.79 7.97
CA ARG A 70 -27.94 5.13 8.50
C ARG A 70 -27.95 3.69 8.02
N ALA A 71 -27.02 3.34 7.14
CA ALA A 71 -26.81 1.95 6.73
C ALA A 71 -26.36 1.06 7.90
N SER A 72 -25.94 1.66 9.03
CA SER A 72 -25.38 0.95 10.19
C SER A 72 -25.51 1.76 11.48
N SER A 73 -25.36 1.07 12.62
CA SER A 73 -25.18 1.65 13.95
C SER A 73 -23.72 1.41 14.39
N PRO A 74 -22.79 2.34 14.14
CA PRO A 74 -21.37 2.13 14.39
C PRO A 74 -21.03 1.74 15.83
N SER A 75 -21.74 2.27 16.80
CA SER A 75 -21.52 1.99 18.23
C SER A 75 -21.81 0.54 18.62
N ASP A 76 -22.76 -0.10 17.95
CA ASP A 76 -23.24 -1.46 18.26
C ASP A 76 -22.64 -2.51 17.31
N LEU A 77 -21.75 -2.09 16.44
CA LEU A 77 -21.12 -2.97 15.47
C LEU A 77 -20.13 -3.93 16.16
N LYS A 78 -20.23 -5.23 15.85
CA LYS A 78 -19.37 -6.27 16.41
C LYS A 78 -18.92 -7.24 15.33
N ILE A 79 -17.68 -7.61 15.36
CA ILE A 79 -17.12 -8.69 14.52
C ILE A 79 -17.73 -10.01 14.98
N THR A 80 -18.31 -10.77 14.06
CA THR A 80 -18.96 -12.05 14.34
C THR A 80 -18.19 -13.25 13.79
N ASP A 81 -17.46 -13.09 12.70
CA ASP A 81 -16.68 -14.16 12.07
C ASP A 81 -15.50 -13.61 11.28
N MET A 82 -14.52 -14.46 10.98
CA MET A 82 -13.48 -14.23 9.99
C MET A 82 -13.21 -15.53 9.26
N ARG A 83 -13.22 -15.46 7.94
CA ARG A 83 -12.96 -16.59 7.04
C ARG A 83 -11.92 -16.19 6.02
N CYS A 84 -11.32 -17.16 5.36
CA CYS A 84 -10.33 -16.92 4.33
C CYS A 84 -10.55 -17.82 3.12
N VAL A 85 -10.00 -17.37 2.01
CA VAL A 85 -9.90 -18.12 0.75
C VAL A 85 -8.51 -17.93 0.19
N THR A 86 -7.94 -19.01 -0.35
CA THR A 86 -6.63 -19.00 -1.00
C THR A 86 -6.83 -19.03 -2.51
N ILE A 87 -6.18 -18.11 -3.21
CA ILE A 87 -6.22 -17.99 -4.67
C ILE A 87 -4.84 -18.33 -5.23
N ASP A 88 -4.82 -19.22 -6.22
CA ASP A 88 -3.62 -19.46 -7.02
C ASP A 88 -3.38 -18.29 -7.96
N ASN A 89 -2.21 -17.68 -7.90
CA ASN A 89 -1.89 -16.55 -8.76
C ASN A 89 -1.45 -16.94 -10.18
N GLY A 90 -1.41 -18.23 -10.49
CA GLY A 90 -1.10 -18.75 -11.83
C GLY A 90 0.36 -18.57 -12.26
N THR A 91 1.26 -18.15 -11.36
CA THR A 91 2.67 -18.02 -11.68
C THR A 91 3.45 -19.23 -11.18
N SER A 92 4.25 -19.82 -12.06
CA SER A 92 5.14 -20.92 -11.70
C SER A 92 6.36 -20.48 -10.87
N PHE A 93 6.59 -19.17 -10.77
CA PHE A 93 7.83 -18.63 -10.21
C PHE A 93 7.93 -18.76 -8.68
N THR A 94 6.82 -18.77 -7.96
CA THR A 94 6.87 -18.78 -6.49
C THR A 94 5.90 -19.76 -5.84
N ASN A 95 5.06 -20.52 -6.57
CA ASN A 95 3.87 -21.13 -6.00
C ASN A 95 3.11 -20.11 -5.12
N ALA A 96 3.17 -18.84 -5.48
CA ALA A 96 2.67 -17.76 -4.65
C ALA A 96 1.16 -17.86 -4.55
N ARG A 97 0.72 -18.00 -3.33
CA ARG A 97 -0.67 -18.07 -2.95
C ARG A 97 -1.06 -16.72 -2.38
N ASN A 98 -2.20 -16.23 -2.81
CA ASN A 98 -2.78 -15.04 -2.22
C ASN A 98 -3.96 -15.45 -1.34
N VAL A 99 -3.93 -15.02 -0.10
CA VAL A 99 -4.98 -15.33 0.88
C VAL A 99 -5.81 -14.10 1.14
N ILE A 100 -7.06 -14.13 0.73
CA ILE A 100 -8.04 -13.09 1.03
C ILE A 100 -8.82 -13.48 2.26
N ILE A 101 -8.98 -12.55 3.20
CA ILE A 101 -9.84 -12.70 4.36
C ILE A 101 -11.12 -11.89 4.18
N ARG A 102 -12.19 -12.40 4.78
CA ARG A 102 -13.46 -11.70 4.96
C ARG A 102 -13.78 -11.66 6.44
N VAL A 103 -14.03 -10.47 6.96
CA VAL A 103 -14.46 -10.25 8.34
C VAL A 103 -15.91 -9.83 8.33
N ASP A 104 -16.77 -10.65 8.96
CA ASP A 104 -18.21 -10.42 9.02
C ASP A 104 -18.61 -9.69 10.32
N THR A 105 -19.71 -8.94 10.28
CA THR A 105 -20.27 -8.22 11.44
C THR A 105 -21.71 -8.60 11.73
N ASN A 106 -22.19 -8.25 12.92
CA ASN A 106 -23.57 -8.46 13.35
C ASN A 106 -24.63 -7.64 12.60
N GLN A 107 -24.20 -6.70 11.74
CA GLN A 107 -25.10 -5.86 10.94
C GLN A 107 -25.05 -6.19 9.44
N GLY A 108 -24.46 -7.34 9.06
CA GLY A 108 -24.38 -7.80 7.67
C GLY A 108 -23.33 -7.08 6.82
N ILE A 109 -22.65 -6.07 7.38
CA ILE A 109 -21.51 -5.43 6.72
C ILE A 109 -20.29 -6.32 6.90
N TYR A 110 -19.50 -6.49 5.85
CA TYR A 110 -18.24 -7.20 5.91
C TYR A 110 -17.10 -6.41 5.30
N GLY A 111 -15.87 -6.71 5.71
CA GLY A 111 -14.66 -6.14 5.16
C GLY A 111 -13.75 -7.19 4.56
N LEU A 112 -12.98 -6.77 3.58
CA LEU A 112 -11.99 -7.55 2.88
C LEU A 112 -10.58 -7.11 3.25
N GLY A 113 -9.69 -8.07 3.41
CA GLY A 113 -8.26 -7.84 3.56
C GLY A 113 -7.49 -8.96 2.88
N GLU A 114 -6.20 -8.78 2.73
CA GLU A 114 -5.34 -9.75 2.07
C GLU A 114 -4.07 -9.96 2.87
N VAL A 115 -3.73 -11.23 3.09
CA VAL A 115 -2.47 -11.63 3.72
C VAL A 115 -1.35 -11.44 2.70
N ARG A 116 -0.17 -11.02 3.14
CA ARG A 116 1.02 -10.86 2.30
C ARG A 116 1.18 -12.06 1.36
N ASP A 117 1.48 -11.83 0.10
CA ASP A 117 1.70 -12.88 -0.91
C ASP A 117 2.67 -13.96 -0.43
N GLY A 118 2.39 -15.20 -0.78
CA GLY A 118 3.17 -16.36 -0.34
C GLY A 118 3.09 -16.70 1.16
N ALA A 119 2.33 -15.94 1.96
CA ALA A 119 2.13 -16.22 3.38
C ALA A 119 1.01 -17.24 3.62
N ASP A 120 1.09 -17.91 4.77
CA ASP A 120 0.10 -18.89 5.18
C ASP A 120 -1.16 -18.22 5.76
N LYS A 121 -2.34 -18.71 5.41
CA LYS A 121 -3.64 -18.23 5.94
C LYS A 121 -3.72 -18.29 7.47
N ARG A 122 -2.95 -19.16 8.11
CA ARG A 122 -2.90 -19.29 9.57
C ARG A 122 -2.40 -18.01 10.26
N TYR A 123 -1.61 -17.18 9.59
CA TYR A 123 -1.20 -15.88 10.17
C TYR A 123 -2.38 -14.95 10.43
N ALA A 124 -3.41 -14.96 9.59
CA ALA A 124 -4.64 -14.22 9.84
C ALA A 124 -5.57 -14.97 10.80
N LEU A 125 -5.80 -16.26 10.55
CA LEU A 125 -6.74 -17.08 11.34
C LEU A 125 -6.37 -17.12 12.84
N PHE A 126 -5.07 -17.12 13.17
CA PHE A 126 -4.57 -17.04 14.53
C PHE A 126 -5.05 -15.79 15.29
N LEU A 127 -5.37 -14.72 14.57
CA LEU A 127 -5.86 -13.47 15.16
C LEU A 127 -7.38 -13.45 15.38
N LYS A 128 -8.13 -14.38 14.78
CA LYS A 128 -9.59 -14.42 14.80
C LYS A 128 -10.16 -14.31 16.22
N SER A 129 -9.73 -15.18 17.14
CA SER A 129 -10.21 -15.20 18.52
C SER A 129 -9.95 -13.92 19.31
N ARG A 130 -9.04 -13.07 18.82
CA ARG A 130 -8.64 -11.81 19.47
C ARG A 130 -9.53 -10.64 19.05
N ILE A 131 -10.17 -10.77 17.88
CA ILE A 131 -11.00 -9.70 17.30
C ILE A 131 -12.50 -9.97 17.41
N LEU A 132 -12.93 -11.24 17.59
CA LEU A 132 -14.35 -11.57 17.74
C LEU A 132 -15.00 -10.77 18.87
N GLY A 133 -16.22 -10.27 18.62
CA GLY A 133 -17.01 -9.44 19.54
C GLY A 133 -16.53 -8.00 19.69
N LYS A 134 -15.40 -7.62 19.07
CA LYS A 134 -14.90 -6.23 19.11
C LYS A 134 -15.58 -5.38 18.05
N ASN A 135 -15.64 -4.08 18.32
CA ASN A 135 -16.12 -3.12 17.34
C ASN A 135 -15.03 -2.78 16.33
N PRO A 136 -15.21 -3.08 15.02
CA PRO A 136 -14.22 -2.83 14.00
C PRO A 136 -13.92 -1.33 13.79
N CYS A 137 -14.82 -0.42 14.20
CA CYS A 137 -14.57 1.02 14.11
C CYS A 137 -13.46 1.50 15.06
N ASN A 138 -13.05 0.68 16.03
CA ASN A 138 -11.92 0.95 16.91
C ASN A 138 -10.63 0.32 16.35
N VAL A 139 -10.27 0.67 15.10
CA VAL A 139 -9.19 0.02 14.36
C VAL A 139 -7.84 0.08 15.10
N GLU A 140 -7.45 1.22 15.64
CA GLU A 140 -6.17 1.36 16.37
C GLU A 140 -6.13 0.51 17.64
N MET A 141 -7.24 0.36 18.34
CA MET A 141 -7.33 -0.52 19.50
C MET A 141 -7.19 -2.00 19.08
N ILE A 142 -7.86 -2.40 18.00
CA ILE A 142 -7.72 -3.76 17.46
C ILE A 142 -6.27 -3.98 17.00
N PHE A 143 -5.71 -3.05 16.24
CA PHE A 143 -4.33 -3.11 15.79
C PHE A 143 -3.34 -3.28 16.95
N LYS A 144 -3.49 -2.50 18.02
CA LYS A 144 -2.67 -2.64 19.24
C LYS A 144 -2.75 -4.03 19.88
N ILE A 145 -3.91 -4.67 19.82
CA ILE A 145 -4.10 -6.02 20.34
C ILE A 145 -3.38 -7.06 19.50
N ILE A 146 -3.44 -6.93 18.17
CA ILE A 146 -2.97 -7.97 17.24
C ILE A 146 -1.52 -7.77 16.77
N LYS A 147 -0.99 -6.54 16.73
CA LYS A 147 0.32 -6.23 16.13
C LYS A 147 1.48 -7.02 16.74
N GLN A 148 1.40 -7.39 18.01
CA GLN A 148 2.40 -8.21 18.70
C GLN A 148 2.54 -9.63 18.15
N HIS A 149 1.58 -10.09 17.34
CA HIS A 149 1.57 -11.42 16.74
C HIS A 149 2.06 -11.44 15.29
N GLY A 150 2.45 -10.30 14.76
CA GLY A 150 3.10 -10.17 13.46
C GLY A 150 4.62 -10.19 13.58
N GLY A 151 5.27 -9.91 12.47
CA GLY A 151 6.73 -9.82 12.35
C GLY A 151 7.13 -9.46 10.94
N HIS A 152 8.43 -9.36 10.69
CA HIS A 152 8.97 -8.98 9.38
C HIS A 152 8.62 -9.99 8.29
N GLY A 153 8.61 -9.52 7.06
CA GLY A 153 8.27 -10.31 5.88
C GLY A 153 6.83 -10.82 5.96
N ARG A 154 6.63 -12.05 5.53
CA ARG A 154 5.29 -12.66 5.45
C ARG A 154 4.59 -12.82 6.80
N LYS A 155 5.32 -12.77 7.91
CA LYS A 155 4.73 -12.88 9.26
C LYS A 155 3.83 -11.70 9.64
N GLY A 156 4.07 -10.52 9.06
CA GLY A 156 3.22 -9.33 9.21
C GLY A 156 1.86 -9.45 8.53
N GLY A 157 1.76 -10.33 7.52
CA GLY A 157 0.63 -10.37 6.60
C GLY A 157 -0.72 -10.64 7.24
N GLY A 158 -0.79 -11.43 8.29
CA GLY A 158 -2.05 -11.66 8.99
C GLY A 158 -2.57 -10.42 9.70
N VAL A 159 -1.68 -9.66 10.34
CA VAL A 159 -2.02 -8.39 11.02
C VAL A 159 -2.47 -7.34 9.99
N SER A 160 -1.70 -7.20 8.90
CA SER A 160 -2.02 -6.28 7.80
C SER A 160 -3.38 -6.60 7.18
N ALA A 161 -3.67 -7.87 6.93
CA ALA A 161 -4.95 -8.30 6.36
C ALA A 161 -6.14 -7.92 7.27
N VAL A 162 -6.03 -8.16 8.57
CA VAL A 162 -7.09 -7.80 9.52
C VAL A 162 -7.27 -6.29 9.56
N GLU A 163 -6.19 -5.52 9.57
CA GLU A 163 -6.26 -4.05 9.59
C GLU A 163 -6.91 -3.50 8.33
N MET A 164 -6.55 -4.00 7.13
CA MET A 164 -7.21 -3.65 5.86
C MET A 164 -8.73 -3.93 5.91
N ALA A 165 -9.12 -5.11 6.42
CA ALA A 165 -10.53 -5.46 6.53
C ALA A 165 -11.31 -4.54 7.49
N MET A 166 -10.68 -4.05 8.56
CA MET A 166 -11.31 -3.06 9.45
C MET A 166 -11.57 -1.75 8.70
N TRP A 167 -10.61 -1.25 7.92
CA TRP A 167 -10.80 -0.02 7.15
C TRP A 167 -11.88 -0.17 6.08
N ASP A 168 -11.97 -1.32 5.43
CA ASP A 168 -13.05 -1.58 4.48
C ASP A 168 -14.43 -1.56 5.17
N ILE A 169 -14.55 -2.20 6.35
CA ILE A 169 -15.76 -2.12 7.17
C ILE A 169 -16.10 -0.66 7.52
N ILE A 170 -15.13 0.09 8.04
CA ILE A 170 -15.36 1.47 8.50
C ILE A 170 -15.83 2.35 7.34
N GLY A 171 -15.18 2.24 6.18
CA GLY A 171 -15.61 2.98 4.99
C GLY A 171 -17.04 2.64 4.56
N LYS A 172 -17.42 1.37 4.60
CA LYS A 172 -18.80 0.90 4.31
C LYS A 172 -19.79 1.37 5.37
N VAL A 173 -19.42 1.35 6.65
CA VAL A 173 -20.25 1.80 7.77
C VAL A 173 -20.57 3.28 7.67
N TYR A 174 -19.59 4.12 7.35
CA TYR A 174 -19.77 5.57 7.20
C TYR A 174 -20.14 5.98 5.78
N ASN A 175 -20.24 5.02 4.85
CA ASN A 175 -20.55 5.22 3.44
C ASN A 175 -19.58 6.21 2.74
N VAL A 176 -18.29 6.05 2.99
CA VAL A 176 -17.21 6.86 2.41
C VAL A 176 -16.05 5.98 1.96
N PRO A 177 -15.25 6.40 0.97
CA PRO A 177 -14.02 5.71 0.60
C PRO A 177 -12.97 5.80 1.73
N VAL A 178 -12.11 4.78 1.85
CA VAL A 178 -11.11 4.69 2.92
C VAL A 178 -10.17 5.91 2.94
N TRP A 179 -9.72 6.40 1.78
CA TRP A 179 -8.83 7.57 1.71
C TRP A 179 -9.41 8.81 2.41
N GLN A 180 -10.74 8.96 2.42
CA GLN A 180 -11.41 10.09 3.09
C GLN A 180 -11.26 10.04 4.61
N LEU A 181 -11.26 8.83 5.18
CA LEU A 181 -11.05 8.61 6.62
C LEU A 181 -9.58 8.77 7.04
N LEU A 182 -8.66 8.72 6.08
CA LEU A 182 -7.23 8.89 6.30
C LEU A 182 -6.76 10.35 6.21
N GLY A 183 -7.69 11.30 6.14
CA GLY A 183 -7.39 12.74 6.09
C GLY A 183 -7.63 13.39 4.73
N GLY A 184 -8.19 12.66 3.77
CA GLY A 184 -8.43 13.15 2.41
C GLY A 184 -7.37 12.70 1.41
N ARG A 185 -7.51 13.10 0.17
CA ARG A 185 -6.61 12.68 -0.91
C ARG A 185 -5.80 13.85 -1.49
N TYR A 186 -4.56 13.60 -1.80
CA TYR A 186 -3.68 14.53 -2.51
C TYR A 186 -3.81 14.39 -4.04
N ARG A 187 -4.32 13.24 -4.54
CA ARG A 187 -4.36 12.92 -5.97
C ARG A 187 -5.50 11.98 -6.34
N ASP A 188 -5.98 12.07 -7.58
CA ASP A 188 -7.06 11.25 -8.13
C ASP A 188 -6.55 10.01 -8.89
N LYS A 189 -5.24 9.96 -9.16
CA LYS A 189 -4.58 8.85 -9.83
C LYS A 189 -3.23 8.57 -9.17
N ILE A 190 -2.89 7.30 -9.02
CA ILE A 190 -1.60 6.86 -8.49
C ILE A 190 -0.74 6.36 -9.64
N ARG A 191 0.45 6.95 -9.81
CA ARG A 191 1.44 6.46 -10.76
C ARG A 191 1.80 5.03 -10.42
N LEU A 192 1.74 4.15 -11.41
CA LEU A 192 2.21 2.78 -11.30
C LEU A 192 3.60 2.68 -11.94
N TYR A 193 4.44 1.81 -11.40
CA TYR A 193 5.67 1.39 -12.08
C TYR A 193 5.70 -0.12 -12.21
N ALA A 194 6.19 -0.60 -13.34
CA ALA A 194 6.12 -1.99 -13.70
C ALA A 194 7.51 -2.56 -14.00
N TYR A 195 7.65 -3.85 -13.77
CA TYR A 195 8.83 -4.58 -14.21
C TYR A 195 8.91 -4.68 -15.72
N ILE A 196 10.14 -4.56 -16.24
CA ILE A 196 10.49 -5.06 -17.55
C ILE A 196 10.72 -6.57 -17.39
N PRO A 197 10.26 -7.42 -18.33
CA PRO A 197 10.52 -8.85 -18.28
C PRO A 197 12.00 -9.13 -18.09
N GLN A 198 12.33 -10.04 -17.18
CA GLN A 198 13.71 -10.36 -16.85
C GLN A 198 14.40 -11.15 -17.96
N HIS A 199 15.60 -10.70 -18.33
CA HIS A 199 16.48 -11.40 -19.26
C HIS A 199 17.83 -11.65 -18.60
N ASN A 200 18.46 -12.77 -18.93
CA ASN A 200 19.85 -13.02 -18.55
C ASN A 200 20.77 -12.28 -19.52
N SER A 201 21.85 -11.67 -19.03
CA SER A 201 22.79 -10.93 -19.86
C SER A 201 23.49 -11.82 -20.93
N ALA A 202 23.60 -13.12 -20.67
CA ALA A 202 24.21 -14.07 -21.62
C ALA A 202 23.28 -14.45 -22.78
N ASP A 203 21.95 -14.34 -22.59
CA ASP A 203 20.95 -14.87 -23.51
C ASP A 203 19.90 -13.79 -23.87
N MET A 204 20.22 -12.49 -23.68
CA MET A 204 19.26 -11.42 -23.92
C MET A 204 18.97 -11.26 -25.43
N ASP A 205 17.75 -11.58 -25.81
CA ASP A 205 17.20 -11.21 -27.13
C ASP A 205 16.80 -9.72 -27.09
N VAL A 206 17.66 -8.89 -27.67
CA VAL A 206 17.50 -7.42 -27.65
C VAL A 206 16.22 -6.98 -28.38
N GLU A 207 15.82 -7.66 -29.45
CA GLU A 207 14.60 -7.29 -30.20
C GLU A 207 13.35 -7.65 -29.42
N LYS A 208 13.32 -8.80 -28.78
CA LYS A 208 12.23 -9.17 -27.84
C LYS A 208 12.19 -8.19 -26.67
N PHE A 209 13.32 -7.85 -26.09
CA PHE A 209 13.40 -6.88 -24.99
C PHE A 209 12.86 -5.50 -25.40
N LYS A 210 13.20 -5.03 -26.60
CA LYS A 210 12.63 -3.77 -27.16
C LYS A 210 11.09 -3.85 -27.28
N ALA A 211 10.58 -4.99 -27.77
CA ALA A 211 9.14 -5.20 -27.86
C ALA A 211 8.46 -5.18 -26.49
N ASP A 212 9.05 -5.82 -25.49
CA ASP A 212 8.56 -5.82 -24.11
C ASP A 212 8.55 -4.40 -23.50
N CYS A 213 9.63 -3.64 -23.68
CA CYS A 213 9.68 -2.24 -23.25
C CYS A 213 8.64 -1.38 -23.94
N LYS A 214 8.46 -1.54 -25.25
CA LYS A 214 7.45 -0.83 -26.01
C LYS A 214 6.03 -1.14 -25.52
N LEU A 215 5.73 -2.41 -25.25
CA LEU A 215 4.46 -2.83 -24.66
C LEU A 215 4.22 -2.09 -23.33
N ARG A 216 5.20 -2.02 -22.43
CA ARG A 216 5.06 -1.33 -21.14
C ARG A 216 4.84 0.18 -21.31
N MET A 217 5.65 0.84 -22.14
CA MET A 217 5.65 2.31 -22.26
C MET A 217 4.50 2.82 -23.13
N GLU A 218 4.33 2.27 -24.35
CA GLU A 218 3.40 2.82 -25.34
C GLU A 218 1.99 2.23 -25.17
N ASP A 219 1.85 0.91 -25.09
CA ASP A 219 0.54 0.24 -25.07
C ASP A 219 -0.10 0.32 -23.68
N GLN A 220 0.67 -0.01 -22.64
CA GLN A 220 0.20 -0.01 -21.25
C GLN A 220 0.37 1.35 -20.56
N GLY A 221 1.22 2.23 -21.08
CA GLY A 221 1.37 3.63 -20.66
C GLY A 221 2.12 3.82 -19.35
N PHE A 222 3.01 2.92 -18.98
CA PHE A 222 3.86 3.08 -17.80
C PHE A 222 4.90 4.17 -18.02
N THR A 223 5.00 5.08 -17.06
CA THR A 223 5.93 6.21 -17.06
C THR A 223 7.08 6.04 -16.07
N TRP A 224 7.24 4.85 -15.52
CA TRP A 224 8.33 4.43 -14.65
C TRP A 224 8.51 2.92 -14.78
N LEU A 225 9.74 2.46 -14.98
CA LEU A 225 10.05 1.05 -15.16
C LEU A 225 11.03 0.56 -14.09
N LYS A 226 11.01 -0.76 -13.84
CA LYS A 226 11.90 -1.46 -12.90
C LYS A 226 12.56 -2.64 -13.62
N MET A 227 13.85 -2.86 -13.37
CA MET A 227 14.63 -3.98 -13.90
C MET A 227 15.24 -4.80 -12.77
N HIS A 228 15.65 -6.02 -13.05
CA HIS A 228 16.38 -6.89 -12.12
C HIS A 228 17.84 -7.01 -12.55
N PRO A 229 18.75 -6.13 -12.11
CA PRO A 229 20.16 -6.19 -12.41
C PRO A 229 20.96 -7.02 -11.38
N GLY A 230 20.29 -7.76 -10.51
CA GLY A 230 20.92 -8.60 -9.51
C GLY A 230 21.80 -9.71 -10.09
N VAL A 231 22.39 -10.50 -9.23
CA VAL A 231 23.33 -11.58 -9.59
C VAL A 231 22.80 -12.55 -10.65
N HIS A 232 21.46 -12.74 -10.71
CA HIS A 232 20.77 -13.53 -11.72
C HIS A 232 21.08 -13.10 -13.16
N ALA A 233 21.33 -11.82 -13.39
CA ALA A 233 21.56 -11.30 -14.72
C ALA A 233 22.91 -11.80 -15.33
N TYR A 234 23.87 -12.21 -14.50
CA TYR A 234 25.23 -12.49 -14.98
C TYR A 234 25.95 -13.67 -14.32
N TYR A 235 25.36 -14.37 -13.33
CA TYR A 235 26.04 -15.48 -12.62
C TYR A 235 26.43 -16.65 -13.53
N LYS A 236 25.72 -16.85 -14.64
CA LYS A 236 26.02 -17.88 -15.64
C LYS A 236 27.26 -17.57 -16.48
N VAL A 237 27.76 -16.33 -16.46
CA VAL A 237 28.91 -15.94 -17.24
C VAL A 237 30.19 -16.34 -16.49
N PRO A 238 31.05 -17.23 -17.04
CA PRO A 238 32.25 -17.66 -16.35
C PRO A 238 33.18 -16.49 -16.00
N GLY A 239 33.57 -16.42 -14.72
CA GLY A 239 34.46 -15.39 -14.19
C GLY A 239 33.79 -14.05 -13.88
N ALA A 240 32.46 -13.93 -13.97
CA ALA A 240 31.72 -12.72 -13.55
C ALA A 240 31.69 -12.57 -12.03
N ILE A 241 31.59 -13.69 -11.30
CA ILE A 241 31.61 -13.75 -9.83
C ILE A 241 32.60 -14.79 -9.35
N VAL A 242 33.13 -14.60 -8.15
CA VAL A 242 34.02 -15.56 -7.47
C VAL A 242 33.39 -16.05 -6.18
N ASN A 243 33.93 -17.16 -5.67
CA ASN A 243 33.54 -17.84 -4.45
C ASN A 243 32.13 -18.45 -4.47
N SER A 244 31.40 -18.39 -5.57
CA SER A 244 30.06 -18.96 -5.68
C SER A 244 30.01 -20.47 -5.35
N LYS A 245 31.08 -21.20 -5.66
CA LYS A 245 31.20 -22.65 -5.41
C LYS A 245 31.27 -23.03 -3.93
N TYR A 246 31.65 -22.09 -3.07
CA TYR A 246 31.85 -22.32 -1.64
C TYR A 246 30.68 -21.92 -0.79
N VAL A 247 29.63 -21.41 -1.41
CA VAL A 247 28.41 -20.99 -0.74
C VAL A 247 27.37 -22.10 -0.91
N ILE A 248 26.73 -22.50 0.16
CA ILE A 248 25.73 -23.57 0.17
C ILE A 248 24.65 -23.28 -0.88
N GLY A 249 24.31 -24.27 -1.69
CA GLY A 249 23.25 -24.18 -2.69
C GLY A 249 23.66 -23.59 -4.04
N PHE A 250 24.84 -22.99 -4.19
CA PHE A 250 25.21 -22.32 -5.45
C PHE A 250 25.56 -23.29 -6.61
N ASN A 251 25.76 -24.54 -6.33
CA ASN A 251 25.92 -25.59 -7.34
C ASN A 251 24.62 -26.28 -7.72
N GLU A 252 23.53 -25.92 -7.01
CA GLU A 252 22.21 -26.47 -7.29
C GLU A 252 21.63 -25.80 -8.54
N PRO A 253 20.79 -26.52 -9.29
CA PRO A 253 20.16 -25.99 -10.49
C PRO A 253 19.20 -24.83 -10.24
N ASN A 254 18.79 -24.62 -8.99
CA ASN A 254 17.82 -23.58 -8.62
C ASN A 254 18.50 -22.50 -7.75
N LEU A 255 18.92 -21.42 -8.41
CA LEU A 255 19.50 -20.25 -7.73
C LEU A 255 18.48 -19.58 -6.78
N ASP A 256 17.19 -19.70 -7.07
CA ASP A 256 16.13 -19.11 -6.24
C ASP A 256 16.05 -19.79 -4.87
N ASP A 257 16.23 -21.12 -4.81
CA ASP A 257 16.34 -21.81 -3.53
C ASP A 257 17.54 -21.33 -2.73
N TYR A 258 18.66 -21.10 -3.38
CA TYR A 258 19.86 -20.54 -2.77
C TYR A 258 19.59 -19.12 -2.23
N LEU A 259 18.96 -18.26 -3.02
CA LEU A 259 18.67 -16.89 -2.62
C LEU A 259 17.66 -16.83 -1.47
N SER A 260 16.78 -17.82 -1.32
CA SER A 260 15.84 -17.89 -0.21
C SER A 260 16.48 -18.17 1.16
N TYR A 261 17.67 -18.77 1.20
CA TYR A 261 18.42 -18.99 2.44
C TYR A 261 19.16 -17.76 2.97
N GLN A 262 19.07 -16.64 2.27
CA GLN A 262 19.94 -15.50 2.46
C GLN A 262 19.40 -14.40 3.36
N ASN A 263 18.26 -14.63 4.02
CA ASN A 263 17.80 -13.79 5.10
C ASN A 263 18.66 -13.90 6.37
N THR A 264 19.88 -14.44 6.25
CA THR A 264 20.84 -14.49 7.35
C THR A 264 21.95 -13.50 7.10
N ARG A 265 22.18 -12.61 8.06
CA ARG A 265 23.35 -11.74 8.09
C ARG A 265 24.58 -12.53 7.69
N HIS A 266 25.33 -12.06 6.71
CA HIS A 266 26.60 -12.58 6.23
C HIS A 266 26.58 -13.83 5.36
N GLY A 267 25.43 -14.38 4.97
CA GLY A 267 25.38 -15.55 4.09
C GLY A 267 26.09 -15.35 2.74
N LEU A 268 26.22 -14.11 2.31
CA LEU A 268 26.72 -13.75 0.97
C LEU A 268 28.01 -12.94 0.92
N SER A 269 28.55 -12.53 2.05
CA SER A 269 29.80 -11.79 2.08
C SER A 269 30.99 -12.52 1.40
N ALA A 270 30.85 -13.81 1.17
CA ALA A 270 31.84 -14.61 0.44
C ALA A 270 31.76 -14.47 -1.09
N ILE A 271 30.62 -14.07 -1.65
CA ILE A 271 30.46 -13.85 -3.08
C ILE A 271 31.00 -12.46 -3.43
N GLN A 272 31.84 -12.39 -4.46
CA GLN A 272 32.38 -11.12 -4.94
C GLN A 272 32.16 -10.99 -6.44
N ILE A 273 31.81 -9.79 -6.87
CA ILE A 273 31.80 -9.46 -8.29
C ILE A 273 33.20 -9.12 -8.77
N THR A 274 33.60 -9.69 -9.90
CA THR A 274 34.87 -9.35 -10.53
C THR A 274 34.76 -8.09 -11.39
N ASP A 275 35.89 -7.53 -11.85
CA ASP A 275 35.84 -6.41 -12.80
C ASP A 275 35.15 -6.82 -14.11
N LYS A 276 35.39 -8.07 -14.58
CA LYS A 276 34.62 -8.65 -15.69
C LYS A 276 33.13 -8.68 -15.42
N GLY A 277 32.70 -9.04 -14.19
CA GLY A 277 31.32 -9.04 -13.79
C GLY A 277 30.69 -7.64 -13.79
N LEU A 278 31.43 -6.62 -13.32
CA LEU A 278 31.03 -5.21 -13.38
C LEU A 278 30.84 -4.73 -14.82
N ASP A 279 31.76 -5.09 -15.73
CA ASP A 279 31.61 -4.71 -17.14
C ASP A 279 30.41 -5.37 -17.80
N ILE A 280 30.12 -6.63 -17.48
CA ILE A 280 28.93 -7.34 -17.97
C ILE A 280 27.66 -6.70 -17.45
N LEU A 281 27.59 -6.46 -16.15
CA LEU A 281 26.43 -5.81 -15.52
C LEU A 281 26.23 -4.40 -16.08
N SER A 282 27.30 -3.62 -16.21
CA SER A 282 27.25 -2.28 -16.78
C SER A 282 26.75 -2.30 -18.22
N SER A 283 27.24 -3.23 -19.05
CA SER A 283 26.77 -3.40 -20.44
C SER A 283 25.30 -3.81 -20.51
N TYR A 284 24.87 -4.71 -19.62
CA TYR A 284 23.49 -5.16 -19.52
C TYR A 284 22.55 -3.97 -19.19
N VAL A 285 22.87 -3.20 -18.16
CA VAL A 285 22.08 -2.02 -17.77
C VAL A 285 22.15 -0.95 -18.87
N GLY A 286 23.28 -0.80 -19.55
CA GLY A 286 23.44 0.09 -20.70
C GLY A 286 22.48 -0.25 -21.83
N THR A 287 22.39 -1.52 -22.22
CA THR A 287 21.45 -1.98 -23.23
C THR A 287 20.00 -1.67 -22.87
N ILE A 288 19.63 -1.88 -21.60
CA ILE A 288 18.31 -1.55 -21.09
C ILE A 288 18.06 -0.03 -21.20
N ARG A 289 19.01 0.77 -20.77
CA ARG A 289 18.91 2.23 -20.79
C ARG A 289 18.81 2.80 -22.21
N ASP A 290 19.54 2.20 -23.16
CA ASP A 290 19.47 2.60 -24.58
C ASP A 290 18.08 2.37 -25.19
N VAL A 291 17.38 1.31 -24.73
CA VAL A 291 16.00 1.01 -25.16
C VAL A 291 14.98 1.90 -24.46
N VAL A 292 15.09 2.04 -23.14
CA VAL A 292 14.12 2.82 -22.33
C VAL A 292 14.28 4.32 -22.53
N GLY A 293 15.48 4.79 -22.89
CA GLY A 293 15.81 6.23 -22.96
C GLY A 293 15.99 6.84 -21.58
N TYR A 294 16.09 8.17 -21.51
CA TYR A 294 16.31 8.92 -20.27
C TYR A 294 15.10 9.73 -19.82
N ASP A 295 14.02 9.74 -20.59
CA ASP A 295 12.76 10.40 -20.23
C ASP A 295 11.92 9.56 -19.24
N ILE A 296 12.19 8.27 -19.19
CA ILE A 296 11.52 7.32 -18.30
C ILE A 296 12.44 7.00 -17.11
N PRO A 297 12.04 7.28 -15.86
CA PRO A 297 12.73 6.78 -14.68
C PRO A 297 12.88 5.26 -14.71
N LEU A 298 14.11 4.77 -14.49
CA LEU A 298 14.44 3.34 -14.47
C LEU A 298 15.01 2.99 -13.12
N SER A 299 14.33 2.12 -12.38
CA SER A 299 14.78 1.57 -11.09
C SER A 299 15.44 0.21 -11.28
N GLY A 300 16.39 -0.10 -10.41
CA GLY A 300 16.97 -1.43 -10.30
C GLY A 300 16.64 -2.08 -8.99
N ASP A 301 16.44 -3.39 -9.00
CA ASP A 301 16.07 -4.20 -7.85
C ASP A 301 17.02 -5.37 -7.64
N HIS A 302 17.06 -5.94 -6.43
CA HIS A 302 17.88 -7.09 -6.07
C HIS A 302 19.38 -6.88 -6.24
N PHE A 303 19.91 -5.73 -5.80
CA PHE A 303 21.35 -5.46 -5.78
C PHE A 303 22.10 -6.20 -4.67
N GLY A 304 21.38 -6.83 -3.74
CA GLY A 304 21.95 -7.61 -2.65
C GLY A 304 22.89 -8.73 -3.12
N HIS A 305 23.33 -9.54 -2.17
CA HIS A 305 24.21 -10.69 -2.37
C HIS A 305 25.70 -10.40 -2.32
N PHE A 306 26.11 -9.17 -2.08
CA PHE A 306 27.51 -8.77 -1.95
C PHE A 306 27.78 -8.15 -0.58
N ASP A 307 29.06 -8.10 -0.21
CA ASP A 307 29.48 -7.27 0.92
C ASP A 307 29.36 -5.78 0.61
N LEU A 308 29.47 -4.95 1.64
CA LEU A 308 29.39 -3.50 1.57
C LEU A 308 30.26 -2.90 0.44
N ASN A 309 31.52 -3.33 0.33
CA ASN A 309 32.44 -2.77 -0.65
C ASN A 309 32.04 -3.13 -2.08
N ASN A 310 31.60 -4.36 -2.31
CA ASN A 310 31.12 -4.78 -3.62
C ASN A 310 29.77 -4.13 -3.98
N CYS A 311 28.87 -3.89 -3.01
CA CYS A 311 27.67 -3.10 -3.23
C CYS A 311 27.99 -1.69 -3.72
N ILE A 312 28.94 -0.98 -3.08
CA ILE A 312 29.39 0.35 -3.51
C ILE A 312 30.06 0.30 -4.90
N ARG A 313 30.90 -0.72 -5.19
CA ARG A 313 31.49 -0.89 -6.53
C ARG A 313 30.44 -1.08 -7.62
N VAL A 314 29.43 -1.92 -7.36
CA VAL A 314 28.30 -2.14 -8.28
C VAL A 314 27.56 -0.83 -8.53
N ALA A 315 27.19 -0.12 -7.49
CA ALA A 315 26.46 1.13 -7.61
C ALA A 315 27.24 2.18 -8.42
N ASN A 316 28.52 2.40 -8.10
CA ASN A 316 29.39 3.34 -8.82
C ASN A 316 29.57 2.97 -10.30
N ALA A 317 29.65 1.67 -10.63
CA ALA A 317 29.73 1.22 -12.03
C ALA A 317 28.47 1.54 -12.85
N LEU A 318 27.31 1.69 -12.16
CA LEU A 318 26.01 1.96 -12.77
C LEU A 318 25.59 3.43 -12.72
N GLU A 319 26.28 4.30 -11.99
CA GLU A 319 25.91 5.73 -11.84
C GLU A 319 25.72 6.47 -13.18
N LYS A 320 26.55 6.15 -14.18
CA LYS A 320 26.44 6.73 -15.53
C LYS A 320 25.08 6.51 -16.18
N TYR A 321 24.31 5.52 -15.74
CA TYR A 321 22.97 5.21 -16.25
C TYR A 321 21.86 5.95 -15.50
N ARG A 322 22.17 6.71 -14.46
CA ARG A 322 21.24 7.57 -13.71
C ARG A 322 19.97 6.82 -13.29
N LEU A 323 20.14 5.75 -12.53
CA LEU A 323 19.01 4.98 -12.03
C LEU A 323 18.18 5.82 -11.06
N ALA A 324 16.87 5.69 -11.16
CA ALA A 324 15.91 6.43 -10.32
C ALA A 324 15.83 5.88 -8.89
N SER A 325 16.19 4.62 -8.70
CA SER A 325 16.43 4.01 -7.39
C SER A 325 17.20 2.68 -7.54
N MET A 326 17.96 2.33 -6.51
CA MET A 326 18.69 1.08 -6.39
C MET A 326 18.24 0.39 -5.10
N GLU A 327 17.67 -0.82 -5.24
CA GLU A 327 16.91 -1.48 -4.18
C GLU A 327 17.65 -2.67 -3.58
N ASP A 328 17.57 -2.79 -2.25
CA ASP A 328 18.01 -3.95 -1.47
C ASP A 328 19.47 -4.34 -1.64
N PHE A 329 20.37 -3.41 -1.38
CA PHE A 329 21.84 -3.68 -1.41
C PHE A 329 22.28 -4.65 -0.31
N VAL A 330 21.77 -4.46 0.90
CA VAL A 330 22.05 -5.30 2.08
C VAL A 330 20.74 -5.50 2.85
N PRO A 331 20.67 -6.50 3.74
CA PRO A 331 19.47 -6.67 4.59
C PRO A 331 19.09 -5.36 5.30
N TRP A 332 17.81 -5.06 5.31
CA TRP A 332 17.27 -3.79 5.82
C TRP A 332 17.67 -3.49 7.29
N ASP A 333 17.94 -4.52 8.11
CA ASP A 333 18.37 -4.39 9.50
C ASP A 333 19.88 -4.03 9.63
N CYS A 334 20.62 -4.09 8.52
CA CYS A 334 21.99 -3.58 8.44
C CYS A 334 22.01 -2.06 8.16
N THR A 335 21.29 -1.30 8.98
CA THR A 335 21.01 0.14 8.78
C THR A 335 22.28 0.99 8.63
N ASP A 336 23.34 0.70 9.40
CA ASP A 336 24.63 1.41 9.28
C ASP A 336 25.30 1.16 7.93
N GLN A 337 25.21 -0.06 7.40
CA GLN A 337 25.75 -0.40 6.09
C GLN A 337 24.95 0.25 4.95
N LEU A 338 23.61 0.27 5.07
CA LEU A 338 22.74 1.02 4.16
C LEU A 338 23.18 2.50 4.11
N LYS A 339 23.34 3.13 5.28
CA LYS A 339 23.82 4.52 5.38
C LYS A 339 25.17 4.71 4.67
N MET A 340 26.13 3.81 4.90
CA MET A 340 27.43 3.90 4.25
C MET A 340 27.33 3.78 2.72
N ILE A 341 26.44 2.93 2.20
CA ILE A 341 26.19 2.82 0.77
C ILE A 341 25.58 4.11 0.24
N THR A 342 24.49 4.57 0.88
CA THR A 342 23.77 5.80 0.50
C THR A 342 24.72 7.01 0.44
N ASP A 343 25.59 7.18 1.43
CA ASP A 343 26.57 8.26 1.45
C ASP A 343 27.68 8.15 0.40
N SER A 344 27.87 6.95 -0.18
CA SER A 344 28.98 6.66 -1.11
C SER A 344 28.57 6.74 -2.58
N ILE A 345 27.28 6.96 -2.89
CA ILE A 345 26.74 6.94 -4.26
C ILE A 345 25.81 8.12 -4.50
N ASN A 346 25.57 8.46 -5.77
CA ASN A 346 24.64 9.55 -6.12
C ASN A 346 23.25 9.03 -6.56
N SER A 347 23.15 7.76 -6.94
CA SER A 347 21.84 7.18 -7.29
C SER A 347 21.01 6.94 -6.02
N PRO A 348 19.73 7.30 -5.99
CA PRO A 348 18.89 7.09 -4.80
C PRO A 348 18.83 5.61 -4.39
N THR A 349 18.96 5.37 -3.09
CA THR A 349 18.81 4.05 -2.47
C THR A 349 17.41 3.85 -1.94
N ILE A 350 16.94 2.59 -1.92
CA ILE A 350 15.59 2.25 -1.48
C ILE A 350 15.57 0.86 -0.84
N THR A 351 14.79 0.69 0.24
CA THR A 351 14.51 -0.61 0.87
C THR A 351 13.24 -0.57 1.71
N GLY A 352 12.70 -1.73 2.07
CA GLY A 352 11.66 -1.81 3.10
C GLY A 352 10.50 -2.78 2.88
N GLU A 353 10.46 -3.56 1.80
CA GLU A 353 9.32 -4.44 1.48
C GLU A 353 9.01 -5.49 2.57
N ASP A 354 10.01 -5.94 3.31
CA ASP A 354 9.88 -6.94 4.37
C ASP A 354 9.85 -6.35 5.78
N ILE A 355 9.88 -5.02 5.92
CA ILE A 355 9.88 -4.36 7.22
C ILE A 355 8.47 -4.36 7.84
N TYR A 356 8.39 -4.75 9.11
CA TYR A 356 7.17 -4.73 9.89
C TYR A 356 7.18 -3.56 10.87
N LEU A 357 6.12 -2.76 10.87
CA LEU A 357 5.84 -1.58 11.68
C LEU A 357 6.72 -0.36 11.38
N LYS A 358 6.15 0.81 11.63
CA LYS A 358 6.78 2.12 11.40
C LYS A 358 8.03 2.35 12.27
N GLU A 359 8.13 1.68 13.41
CA GLU A 359 9.25 1.82 14.32
C GLU A 359 10.61 1.47 13.70
N GLU A 360 10.64 0.51 12.77
CA GLU A 360 11.85 0.14 12.04
C GLU A 360 12.12 1.12 10.87
N PHE A 361 11.08 1.55 10.15
CA PHE A 361 11.21 2.62 9.15
C PHE A 361 11.70 3.93 9.76
N LYS A 362 11.26 4.24 10.98
CA LYS A 362 11.75 5.40 11.71
C LYS A 362 13.28 5.39 11.85
N LYS A 363 13.89 4.24 12.12
CA LYS A 363 15.35 4.13 12.19
C LYS A 363 16.04 4.46 10.85
N LEU A 364 15.45 3.98 9.73
CA LEU A 364 15.96 4.29 8.40
C LEU A 364 15.87 5.80 8.11
N CYS A 365 14.75 6.43 8.46
CA CYS A 365 14.54 7.87 8.25
C CYS A 365 15.46 8.71 9.15
N ASP A 366 15.53 8.42 10.44
CA ASP A 366 16.35 9.17 11.41
C ASP A 366 17.84 9.20 11.02
N LEU A 367 18.32 8.15 10.41
CA LEU A 367 19.70 8.02 9.94
C LEU A 367 19.89 8.47 8.49
N HIS A 368 18.83 8.73 7.74
CA HIS A 368 18.90 8.82 6.27
C HIS A 368 19.69 7.65 5.68
N ALA A 369 19.35 6.43 6.13
CA ALA A 369 20.04 5.23 5.73
C ALA A 369 19.70 4.81 4.29
N VAL A 370 18.60 5.31 3.76
CA VAL A 370 18.16 5.24 2.37
C VAL A 370 17.55 6.59 1.97
N ASP A 371 17.41 6.85 0.68
CA ASP A 371 16.77 8.07 0.16
C ASP A 371 15.25 7.91 0.01
N ILE A 372 14.77 6.70 -0.15
CA ILE A 372 13.36 6.39 -0.39
C ILE A 372 12.96 5.21 0.51
N VAL A 373 11.84 5.32 1.22
CA VAL A 373 11.25 4.19 1.94
C VAL A 373 10.33 3.39 1.02
N HIS A 374 10.34 2.05 1.19
CA HIS A 374 9.63 1.12 0.30
C HIS A 374 8.77 0.09 1.03
N PRO A 375 7.79 0.53 1.82
CA PRO A 375 6.94 -0.41 2.55
C PRO A 375 6.07 -1.24 1.59
N ASP A 376 5.93 -2.53 1.89
CA ASP A 376 4.79 -3.32 1.44
C ASP A 376 3.69 -3.27 2.50
N MET A 377 2.50 -2.88 2.10
CA MET A 377 1.37 -2.77 3.03
C MET A 377 1.03 -4.11 3.69
N GLY A 378 1.16 -5.21 2.96
CA GLY A 378 0.95 -6.56 3.47
C GLY A 378 1.99 -6.99 4.52
N SER A 379 3.20 -6.41 4.52
CA SER A 379 4.24 -6.64 5.55
C SER A 379 4.18 -5.59 6.65
N ALA A 380 3.98 -4.32 6.31
CA ALA A 380 4.20 -3.18 7.20
C ALA A 380 3.18 -3.03 8.34
N GLY A 381 2.00 -3.64 8.23
CA GLY A 381 0.96 -3.57 9.27
C GLY A 381 -0.38 -3.02 8.80
N GLY A 382 -0.58 -2.87 7.48
CA GLY A 382 -1.84 -2.43 6.89
C GLY A 382 -1.85 -0.94 6.48
N ILE A 383 -3.04 -0.42 6.22
CA ILE A 383 -3.25 0.89 5.58
C ILE A 383 -2.74 2.04 6.44
N LEU A 384 -3.18 2.12 7.70
CA LEU A 384 -2.84 3.25 8.57
C LEU A 384 -1.37 3.23 9.00
N GLU A 385 -0.82 2.05 9.25
CA GLU A 385 0.59 1.93 9.61
C GLU A 385 1.49 2.35 8.43
N THR A 386 1.15 1.92 7.20
CA THR A 386 1.85 2.36 5.98
C THR A 386 1.73 3.87 5.75
N LYS A 387 0.55 4.44 6.01
CA LYS A 387 0.39 5.90 5.95
C LYS A 387 1.30 6.61 6.97
N LYS A 388 1.35 6.13 8.21
CA LYS A 388 2.22 6.69 9.26
C LYS A 388 3.71 6.59 8.89
N ILE A 389 4.12 5.55 8.14
CA ILE A 389 5.46 5.43 7.57
C ILE A 389 5.71 6.56 6.57
N GLY A 390 4.78 6.77 5.63
CA GLY A 390 4.89 7.85 4.64
C GLY A 390 4.92 9.23 5.28
N ASP A 391 4.04 9.50 6.25
CA ASP A 391 4.01 10.78 6.97
C ASP A 391 5.35 11.04 7.69
N TYR A 392 5.94 10.01 8.33
CA TYR A 392 7.24 10.15 8.99
C TYR A 392 8.40 10.33 8.01
N ALA A 393 8.37 9.64 6.88
CA ALA A 393 9.35 9.81 5.81
C ALA A 393 9.29 11.23 5.22
N GLU A 394 8.09 11.80 5.07
CA GLU A 394 7.90 13.18 4.59
C GLU A 394 8.51 14.21 5.56
N GLU A 395 8.32 14.04 6.87
CA GLU A 395 8.97 14.88 7.89
C GLU A 395 10.51 14.83 7.81
N SER A 396 11.07 13.79 7.19
CA SER A 396 12.51 13.59 6.97
C SER A 396 12.97 13.93 5.55
N ASP A 397 12.17 14.63 4.75
CA ASP A 397 12.42 14.96 3.34
C ASP A 397 12.63 13.71 2.45
N MET A 398 12.05 12.57 2.80
CA MET A 398 12.17 11.32 2.06
C MET A 398 10.91 11.01 1.27
N GLY A 399 11.07 10.50 0.05
CA GLY A 399 9.97 9.97 -0.75
C GLY A 399 9.54 8.58 -0.30
N MET A 400 8.30 8.20 -0.65
CA MET A 400 7.83 6.82 -0.48
C MET A 400 7.44 6.23 -1.83
N LYS A 401 8.02 5.08 -2.18
CA LYS A 401 7.48 4.15 -3.17
C LYS A 401 6.84 2.99 -2.43
N MET A 402 5.76 2.46 -2.94
CA MET A 402 5.10 1.33 -2.29
C MET A 402 5.37 0.06 -3.07
N HIS A 403 5.91 -0.96 -2.41
CA HIS A 403 5.97 -2.32 -2.92
C HIS A 403 4.57 -2.93 -2.97
N PHE A 404 4.32 -3.77 -3.95
CA PHE A 404 3.07 -4.49 -4.07
C PHE A 404 3.25 -5.83 -4.78
N ALA A 405 2.72 -6.89 -4.16
CA ALA A 405 2.48 -8.19 -4.78
C ALA A 405 1.21 -8.78 -4.15
N GLY A 406 0.12 -8.86 -4.93
CA GLY A 406 -1.15 -9.33 -4.37
C GLY A 406 -2.30 -9.34 -5.36
N THR A 407 -3.51 -9.46 -4.82
CA THR A 407 -4.77 -9.40 -5.57
C THR A 407 -5.31 -7.96 -5.66
N PRO A 408 -6.37 -7.73 -6.43
CA PRO A 408 -7.02 -6.42 -6.47
C PRO A 408 -7.53 -5.90 -5.11
N VAL A 409 -7.69 -6.76 -4.10
CA VAL A 409 -8.11 -6.34 -2.76
C VAL A 409 -7.01 -5.50 -2.09
N SER A 410 -5.80 -6.05 -1.96
CA SER A 410 -4.68 -5.30 -1.39
C SER A 410 -4.20 -4.19 -2.33
N PHE A 411 -4.35 -4.35 -3.66
CA PHE A 411 -4.08 -3.27 -4.60
C PHE A 411 -4.92 -2.02 -4.29
N MET A 412 -6.21 -2.17 -4.09
CA MET A 412 -7.09 -1.05 -3.76
C MET A 412 -6.78 -0.47 -2.37
N ALA A 413 -6.40 -1.29 -1.40
CA ALA A 413 -5.92 -0.80 -0.11
C ALA A 413 -4.68 0.10 -0.28
N ASN A 414 -3.71 -0.32 -1.12
CA ASN A 414 -2.54 0.49 -1.48
C ASN A 414 -2.94 1.79 -2.19
N VAL A 415 -3.90 1.75 -3.11
CA VAL A 415 -4.40 2.93 -3.83
C VAL A 415 -5.00 3.97 -2.86
N HIS A 416 -5.79 3.52 -1.87
CA HIS A 416 -6.33 4.41 -0.84
C HIS A 416 -5.25 5.05 0.04
N CYS A 417 -4.27 4.26 0.48
CA CYS A 417 -3.14 4.75 1.26
C CYS A 417 -2.32 5.76 0.44
N ALA A 418 -1.95 5.41 -0.79
CA ALA A 418 -1.18 6.27 -1.69
C ALA A 418 -1.93 7.57 -2.05
N ALA A 419 -3.26 7.53 -2.16
CA ALA A 419 -4.07 8.73 -2.39
C ALA A 419 -3.99 9.68 -1.21
N ALA A 420 -3.98 9.16 0.03
CA ALA A 420 -3.98 9.94 1.26
C ALA A 420 -2.59 10.27 1.82
N THR A 421 -1.50 9.88 1.15
CA THR A 421 -0.12 10.14 1.58
C THR A 421 0.54 11.12 0.64
N GLN A 422 1.18 12.18 1.19
CA GLN A 422 1.69 13.31 0.43
C GLN A 422 2.86 12.94 -0.48
N ASN A 423 3.88 12.28 0.04
CA ASN A 423 5.19 12.03 -0.57
C ASN A 423 5.28 10.76 -1.43
N ILE A 424 4.14 10.23 -1.91
CA ILE A 424 4.11 9.06 -2.79
C ILE A 424 4.72 9.39 -4.16
N LEU A 425 5.71 8.60 -4.54
CA LEU A 425 6.34 8.65 -5.86
C LEU A 425 5.63 7.72 -6.87
N ALA A 426 5.44 6.45 -6.49
CA ALA A 426 4.77 5.45 -7.31
C ALA A 426 4.36 4.21 -6.49
N LEU A 427 3.44 3.43 -7.02
CA LEU A 427 3.03 2.11 -6.53
C LEU A 427 3.50 1.03 -7.51
N GLU A 428 4.12 0.00 -6.99
CA GLU A 428 4.58 -1.15 -7.78
C GLU A 428 3.45 -1.99 -8.34
N VAL A 429 3.67 -2.54 -9.53
CA VAL A 429 2.82 -3.60 -10.08
C VAL A 429 3.72 -4.65 -10.74
N PRO A 430 3.74 -5.87 -10.22
CA PRO A 430 4.53 -6.94 -10.80
C PRO A 430 3.93 -7.43 -12.13
N ASN A 431 4.75 -8.12 -12.92
CA ASN A 431 4.34 -8.63 -14.23
C ASN A 431 3.09 -9.50 -14.15
N GLN A 432 2.95 -10.29 -13.09
CA GLN A 432 1.78 -11.14 -12.86
C GLN A 432 0.46 -10.37 -12.82
N VAL A 433 0.49 -9.12 -12.38
CA VAL A 433 -0.66 -8.23 -12.37
C VAL A 433 -0.93 -7.68 -13.77
N VAL A 434 0.11 -7.19 -14.43
CA VAL A 434 -0.01 -6.47 -15.70
C VAL A 434 -0.30 -7.40 -16.86
N ASP A 435 0.29 -8.59 -16.86
CA ASP A 435 0.22 -9.55 -17.97
C ASP A 435 -0.92 -10.57 -17.80
N ASN A 436 -1.61 -10.52 -16.66
CA ASN A 436 -2.62 -11.51 -16.33
C ASN A 436 -4.05 -10.97 -16.55
N PRO A 437 -4.76 -11.43 -17.60
CA PRO A 437 -6.07 -10.88 -17.97
C PRO A 437 -7.20 -11.25 -16.99
N TRP A 438 -7.01 -12.23 -16.13
CA TRP A 438 -8.01 -12.60 -15.12
C TRP A 438 -7.82 -11.83 -13.80
N TRP A 439 -6.63 -11.34 -13.52
CA TRP A 439 -6.33 -10.66 -12.26
C TRP A 439 -7.32 -9.51 -11.92
N PRO A 440 -7.60 -8.54 -12.82
CA PRO A 440 -8.56 -7.48 -12.53
C PRO A 440 -10.00 -7.98 -12.38
N LYS A 441 -10.29 -9.18 -12.89
CA LYS A 441 -11.64 -9.78 -12.85
C LYS A 441 -11.96 -10.45 -11.50
N LEU A 442 -10.97 -10.62 -10.62
CA LEU A 442 -11.18 -11.15 -9.27
C LEU A 442 -12.12 -10.26 -8.44
N VAL A 443 -12.23 -9.00 -8.80
CA VAL A 443 -13.13 -8.03 -8.16
C VAL A 443 -14.03 -7.34 -9.17
N LYS A 444 -15.13 -6.78 -8.66
CA LYS A 444 -16.01 -5.84 -9.36
C LYS A 444 -15.84 -4.48 -8.69
N MET A 445 -15.51 -3.45 -9.47
CA MET A 445 -15.47 -2.09 -8.96
C MET A 445 -16.88 -1.61 -8.58
N VAL A 446 -16.99 -0.99 -7.42
CA VAL A 446 -18.19 -0.24 -7.03
C VAL A 446 -18.13 1.10 -7.78
N GLY A 447 -18.70 1.14 -8.98
CA GLY A 447 -18.63 2.26 -9.89
C GLY A 447 -18.26 1.82 -11.31
N LYS A 448 -17.98 2.81 -12.18
CA LYS A 448 -17.72 2.55 -13.61
C LYS A 448 -16.24 2.60 -13.99
N GLN A 449 -15.37 3.00 -13.07
CA GLN A 449 -13.93 3.15 -13.38
C GLN A 449 -13.23 1.78 -13.30
N PRO A 450 -12.30 1.46 -14.22
CA PRO A 450 -11.43 0.29 -14.06
C PRO A 450 -10.43 0.50 -12.92
N LEU A 451 -9.81 -0.58 -12.43
CA LEU A 451 -8.78 -0.51 -11.38
C LEU A 451 -7.62 0.43 -11.75
N TYR A 452 -7.18 0.35 -13.00
CA TYR A 452 -6.10 1.19 -13.52
C TYR A 452 -6.32 1.49 -15.00
N THR A 453 -5.66 2.56 -15.47
CA THR A 453 -5.73 3.01 -16.86
C THR A 453 -4.37 3.60 -17.26
N LYS A 454 -3.75 3.04 -18.31
CA LYS A 454 -2.52 3.61 -18.90
C LYS A 454 -1.44 3.95 -17.87
N GLY A 455 -1.00 2.94 -17.11
CA GLY A 455 0.08 3.11 -16.11
C GLY A 455 -0.31 3.89 -14.84
N PHE A 456 -1.59 4.13 -14.60
CA PHE A 456 -2.10 4.81 -13.40
C PHE A 456 -3.26 4.04 -12.79
N ALA A 457 -3.22 3.81 -11.47
CA ALA A 457 -4.37 3.33 -10.71
C ALA A 457 -5.40 4.47 -10.53
N ASN A 458 -6.67 4.12 -10.64
CA ASN A 458 -7.77 5.07 -10.44
C ASN A 458 -8.21 5.05 -8.96
N VAL A 459 -8.20 6.21 -8.31
CA VAL A 459 -8.69 6.35 -6.95
C VAL A 459 -10.22 6.33 -6.98
N PRO A 460 -10.90 5.43 -6.21
CA PRO A 460 -12.36 5.45 -6.13
C PRO A 460 -12.82 6.69 -5.38
N LEU A 461 -13.58 7.56 -6.07
CA LEU A 461 -13.95 8.88 -5.52
C LEU A 461 -15.11 8.80 -4.53
N ASP A 462 -16.13 7.98 -4.84
CA ASP A 462 -17.38 7.95 -4.10
C ASP A 462 -17.76 6.53 -3.60
N ALA A 463 -16.94 5.52 -3.89
CA ALA A 463 -17.23 4.15 -3.52
C ALA A 463 -16.86 3.87 -2.05
N PRO A 464 -17.78 3.33 -1.23
CA PRO A 464 -17.53 3.04 0.18
C PRO A 464 -16.45 1.97 0.38
N GLY A 465 -15.72 2.05 1.47
CA GLY A 465 -14.67 1.10 1.82
C GLY A 465 -13.53 1.11 0.82
N LEU A 466 -13.06 -0.06 0.43
CA LEU A 466 -12.03 -0.23 -0.62
C LEU A 466 -12.56 0.01 -2.04
N GLY A 467 -13.89 0.19 -2.21
CA GLY A 467 -14.51 0.43 -3.50
C GLY A 467 -14.56 -0.79 -4.42
N VAL A 468 -14.41 -2.00 -3.87
CA VAL A 468 -14.45 -3.26 -4.62
C VAL A 468 -15.30 -4.30 -3.89
N GLU A 469 -15.91 -5.18 -4.68
CA GLU A 469 -16.55 -6.41 -4.22
C GLU A 469 -15.91 -7.61 -4.92
N LEU A 470 -15.86 -8.77 -4.26
CA LEU A 470 -15.30 -9.96 -4.87
C LEU A 470 -16.18 -10.46 -6.02
N ASN A 471 -15.56 -10.84 -7.13
CA ASN A 471 -16.22 -11.56 -8.20
C ASN A 471 -16.18 -13.07 -7.89
N GLU A 472 -17.21 -13.54 -7.20
CA GLU A 472 -17.25 -14.90 -6.67
C GLU A 472 -17.03 -15.98 -7.75
N ASP A 473 -17.58 -15.79 -8.94
CA ASP A 473 -17.43 -16.75 -10.04
C ASP A 473 -15.97 -16.85 -10.51
N GLU A 474 -15.28 -15.70 -10.63
CA GLU A 474 -13.87 -15.68 -11.00
C GLU A 474 -12.98 -16.19 -9.87
N MET A 475 -13.27 -15.80 -8.62
CA MET A 475 -12.57 -16.29 -7.44
C MET A 475 -12.60 -17.82 -7.34
N LYS A 476 -13.76 -18.43 -7.58
CA LYS A 476 -13.93 -19.90 -7.54
C LYS A 476 -13.14 -20.63 -8.63
N ARG A 477 -12.89 -19.99 -9.79
CA ARG A 477 -12.07 -20.59 -10.86
C ARG A 477 -10.59 -20.69 -10.49
N HIS A 478 -10.14 -19.82 -9.59
CA HIS A 478 -8.76 -19.72 -9.13
C HIS A 478 -8.57 -20.19 -7.70
N LEU A 479 -9.57 -20.85 -7.13
CA LEU A 479 -9.52 -21.37 -5.77
C LEU A 479 -8.43 -22.43 -5.64
N HIS A 480 -7.54 -22.27 -4.67
CA HIS A 480 -6.50 -23.24 -4.40
C HIS A 480 -7.07 -24.59 -3.94
N ALA A 481 -6.46 -25.69 -4.41
CA ALA A 481 -6.97 -27.05 -4.18
C ALA A 481 -7.07 -27.45 -2.69
N GLU A 482 -6.32 -26.82 -1.81
CA GLU A 482 -6.40 -27.05 -0.35
C GLU A 482 -7.66 -26.46 0.30
N ASP A 483 -8.34 -25.52 -0.35
CA ASP A 483 -9.56 -24.93 0.17
C ASP A 483 -10.77 -25.77 -0.21
N LYS A 484 -11.44 -26.32 0.80
CA LYS A 484 -12.60 -27.23 0.61
C LYS A 484 -13.81 -26.53 -0.02
N SER A 485 -13.96 -25.23 0.24
CA SER A 485 -15.03 -24.40 -0.31
C SER A 485 -14.68 -22.91 -0.19
N TYR A 486 -15.36 -22.10 -0.97
CA TYR A 486 -15.24 -20.64 -0.97
C TYR A 486 -15.65 -20.08 0.40
N PHE A 487 -14.71 -19.44 1.10
CA PHE A 487 -14.85 -18.94 2.47
C PHE A 487 -15.45 -19.98 3.44
N ALA A 488 -14.84 -21.16 3.50
CA ALA A 488 -15.24 -22.20 4.44
C ALA A 488 -15.27 -21.67 5.87
N PRO A 489 -16.25 -22.11 6.71
CA PRO A 489 -16.27 -21.79 8.14
C PRO A 489 -14.98 -22.24 8.83
N THR A 490 -14.52 -21.43 9.80
CA THR A 490 -13.29 -21.67 10.55
C THR A 490 -13.53 -21.66 12.08
N PRO A 491 -14.50 -22.48 12.61
CA PRO A 491 -14.88 -22.43 14.03
C PRO A 491 -13.74 -22.84 14.97
N GLU A 492 -12.80 -23.65 14.50
CA GLU A 492 -11.64 -24.12 15.24
C GLU A 492 -10.67 -22.97 15.64
N TRP A 493 -10.84 -21.78 15.03
CA TRP A 493 -10.07 -20.57 15.33
C TRP A 493 -10.81 -19.57 16.22
N ASN A 494 -12.01 -19.92 16.71
CA ASN A 494 -12.77 -19.04 17.60
C ASN A 494 -12.17 -18.95 19.00
N GLU A 495 -11.41 -19.96 19.42
CA GLU A 495 -10.75 -20.00 20.71
C GLU A 495 -9.28 -19.58 20.63
N LYS A 496 -8.77 -19.01 21.70
CA LYS A 496 -7.35 -18.61 21.78
C LYS A 496 -6.46 -19.86 21.77
N ARG A 497 -5.54 -19.92 20.81
CA ARG A 497 -4.58 -21.01 20.66
C ARG A 497 -3.25 -20.77 21.36
N SER A 498 -2.97 -19.53 21.76
CA SER A 498 -1.74 -19.13 22.42
C SER A 498 -2.01 -17.99 23.39
N HIS A 499 -1.23 -17.95 24.46
CA HIS A 499 -1.22 -16.89 25.46
C HIS A 499 0.02 -15.99 25.34
N ASP A 500 0.72 -16.04 24.21
CA ASP A 500 1.93 -15.27 23.98
C ASP A 500 1.70 -13.77 24.20
N ARG A 501 2.67 -13.14 24.84
CA ARG A 501 2.69 -11.70 25.15
C ARG A 501 4.04 -11.12 24.74
N LEU A 502 4.07 -9.81 24.45
CA LEU A 502 5.29 -9.10 24.09
C LEU A 502 6.36 -9.13 25.21
N TRP A 503 5.95 -9.27 26.43
CA TRP A 503 6.79 -9.15 27.63
C TRP A 503 6.78 -10.40 28.53
N SER A 504 6.50 -11.53 27.96
CA SER A 504 6.53 -12.81 28.70
C SER A 504 7.74 -13.65 28.33
#